data_6084244f659c473fb57bc7eaa8358e93
#
_entry.id   6084244f659c473fb57bc7eaa8358e93
#
_cell.length_a   1.000
_cell.length_b   1.000
_cell.length_c   1.000
_cell.angle_alpha   90.00
_cell.angle_beta   90.00
_cell.angle_gamma   90.00
#
_symmetry.space_group_name_H-M   'P 1'
#
loop_
_entity.id
_entity.type
_entity.pdbx_description
1 polymer ?
#
loop_
_entity_poly.entity_id
_entity_poly.type
_entity_poly.pdbx_seq_one_letter_code
_entity_poly.pdbx_strand_id
1 'polypeptide(L)'
;YYQNGDNGELTIERLVSDMDELVDYLCERFQKDKIIIMGQSWGTVLGMEYLNKNPQKVAAYIGIGQVTDFKQGKIYAALTAIQISSDKDSRLLKNYIQSFQRTGCIDELNVKELEHMLLLSSKYLKGSGELSPMNQMYLAVTSPEFSWNDLKWFLAASDSENIMNCQKELVEYMYFGFNA
;
A
#
# COMPACT_ATOMS: atom_id res chain seq x y z
N TYR A 1 10.37 -7.14 11.52
CA TYR A 1 11.39 -7.03 10.47
C TYR A 1 12.38 -5.89 10.78
N TYR A 2 11.95 -4.66 11.04
CA TYR A 2 12.84 -3.51 11.27
C TYR A 2 13.57 -3.50 12.62
N GLN A 3 13.05 -4.17 13.65
CA GLN A 3 13.59 -4.07 15.01
C GLN A 3 14.79 -5.00 15.29
N ASN A 4 14.95 -6.07 14.53
CA ASN A 4 15.93 -7.12 14.83
C ASN A 4 17.17 -7.13 13.92
N GLY A 5 17.32 -6.17 13.01
CA GLY A 5 18.43 -6.15 12.06
C GLY A 5 18.47 -7.35 11.10
N ASP A 6 17.40 -8.13 11.06
CA ASP A 6 17.24 -9.22 10.11
C ASP A 6 16.87 -8.59 8.75
N ASN A 7 17.88 -8.40 7.91
CA ASN A 7 17.78 -7.88 6.56
C ASN A 7 17.25 -8.93 5.58
N GLY A 8 16.41 -9.86 6.04
CA GLY A 8 15.71 -10.77 5.16
C GLY A 8 14.88 -9.99 4.17
N GLU A 9 14.98 -10.32 2.90
CA GLU A 9 14.18 -9.70 1.83
C GLU A 9 12.70 -9.79 2.17
N LEU A 10 12.03 -8.65 2.18
CA LEU A 10 10.59 -8.56 2.42
C LEU A 10 9.86 -8.80 1.09
N THR A 11 9.59 -10.07 0.80
CA THR A 11 8.90 -10.48 -0.43
C THR A 11 7.42 -10.75 -0.18
N ILE A 12 6.62 -10.78 -1.25
CA ILE A 12 5.20 -11.13 -1.14
C ILE A 12 5.02 -12.59 -0.71
N GLU A 13 5.89 -13.49 -1.17
CA GLU A 13 5.90 -14.91 -0.82
C GLU A 13 6.11 -15.11 0.68
N ARG A 14 7.04 -14.36 1.27
CA ARG A 14 7.29 -14.41 2.72
C ARG A 14 6.10 -13.91 3.50
N LEU A 15 5.50 -12.80 3.10
CA LEU A 15 4.30 -12.27 3.77
C LEU A 15 3.11 -13.24 3.69
N VAL A 16 2.94 -13.91 2.55
CA VAL A 16 1.92 -14.95 2.40
C VAL A 16 2.21 -16.17 3.28
N SER A 17 3.48 -16.56 3.42
CA SER A 17 3.89 -17.65 4.31
C SER A 17 3.64 -17.30 5.78
N ASP A 18 4.04 -16.10 6.22
CA ASP A 18 3.80 -15.61 7.58
C ASP A 18 2.27 -15.54 7.88
N MET A 19 1.48 -15.12 6.88
CA MET A 19 0.03 -15.11 6.98
C MET A 19 -0.55 -16.52 7.09
N ASP A 20 0.01 -17.51 6.38
CA ASP A 20 -0.44 -18.89 6.45
C ASP A 20 -0.21 -19.49 7.83
N GLU A 21 0.95 -19.26 8.44
CA GLU A 21 1.25 -19.68 9.81
C GLU A 21 0.27 -19.05 10.81
N LEU A 22 -0.05 -17.76 10.66
CA LEU A 22 -1.04 -17.08 11.49
C LEU A 22 -2.44 -17.68 11.32
N VAL A 23 -2.83 -17.97 10.08
CA VAL A 23 -4.14 -18.61 9.80
C VAL A 23 -4.23 -19.97 10.43
N ASP A 24 -3.20 -20.81 10.32
CA ASP A 24 -3.17 -22.13 10.94
C ASP A 24 -3.29 -22.02 12.46
N TYR A 25 -2.53 -21.12 13.08
CA TYR A 25 -2.64 -20.85 14.52
C TYR A 25 -4.06 -20.43 14.93
N LEU A 26 -4.69 -19.53 14.15
CA LEU A 26 -6.05 -19.04 14.45
C LEU A 26 -7.10 -20.15 14.25
N CYS A 27 -6.97 -20.95 13.20
CA CYS A 27 -7.84 -22.09 12.94
C CYS A 27 -7.78 -23.11 14.10
N GLU A 28 -6.58 -23.45 14.55
CA GLU A 28 -6.37 -24.33 15.70
C GLU A 28 -6.96 -23.74 16.99
N ARG A 29 -6.60 -22.48 17.31
CA ARG A 29 -7.04 -21.79 18.53
C ARG A 29 -8.54 -21.67 18.64
N PHE A 30 -9.24 -21.39 17.55
CA PHE A 30 -10.70 -21.19 17.52
C PHE A 30 -11.47 -22.43 17.06
N GLN A 31 -10.76 -23.54 16.78
CA GLN A 31 -11.34 -24.80 16.29
C GLN A 31 -12.24 -24.56 15.06
N LYS A 32 -11.70 -23.86 14.07
CA LYS A 32 -12.33 -23.56 12.79
C LYS A 32 -11.49 -24.07 11.65
N ASP A 33 -12.14 -24.60 10.62
CA ASP A 33 -11.46 -25.07 9.40
C ASP A 33 -11.09 -23.93 8.45
N LYS A 34 -11.79 -22.79 8.58
CA LYS A 34 -11.64 -21.63 7.70
C LYS A 34 -11.81 -20.31 8.45
N ILE A 35 -11.17 -19.27 7.95
CA ILE A 35 -11.30 -17.91 8.45
C ILE A 35 -11.94 -16.97 7.42
N ILE A 36 -12.39 -15.80 7.88
CA ILE A 36 -12.75 -14.68 7.03
C ILE A 36 -11.55 -13.74 7.00
N ILE A 37 -11.13 -13.38 5.80
CA ILE A 37 -10.04 -12.42 5.58
C ILE A 37 -10.64 -11.07 5.16
N MET A 38 -10.18 -9.99 5.78
CA MET A 38 -10.50 -8.65 5.38
C MET A 38 -9.21 -7.88 5.08
N GLY A 39 -9.07 -7.42 3.84
CA GLY A 39 -7.96 -6.59 3.40
C GLY A 39 -8.39 -5.15 3.15
N GLN A 40 -7.54 -4.18 3.50
CA GLN A 40 -7.77 -2.77 3.19
C GLN A 40 -6.57 -2.21 2.42
N SER A 41 -6.83 -1.48 1.32
CA SER A 41 -5.79 -0.86 0.49
C SER A 41 -4.70 -1.89 0.12
N TRP A 42 -3.44 -1.69 0.50
CA TRP A 42 -2.35 -2.64 0.24
C TRP A 42 -2.65 -4.05 0.82
N GLY A 43 -3.35 -4.14 1.94
CA GLY A 43 -3.78 -5.43 2.51
C GLY A 43 -4.68 -6.25 1.58
N THR A 44 -5.29 -5.63 0.56
CA THR A 44 -6.06 -6.36 -0.46
C THR A 44 -5.15 -7.12 -1.42
N VAL A 45 -3.94 -6.64 -1.68
CA VAL A 45 -2.93 -7.35 -2.49
C VAL A 45 -2.53 -8.64 -1.77
N LEU A 46 -2.10 -8.54 -0.50
CA LEU A 46 -1.73 -9.70 0.30
C LEU A 46 -2.90 -10.67 0.46
N GLY A 47 -4.12 -10.17 0.71
CA GLY A 47 -5.31 -10.99 0.87
C GLY A 47 -5.66 -11.78 -0.40
N MET A 48 -5.51 -11.18 -1.58
CA MET A 48 -5.74 -11.87 -2.86
C MET A 48 -4.66 -12.91 -3.15
N GLU A 49 -3.39 -12.58 -2.89
CA GLU A 49 -2.30 -13.55 -3.05
C GLU A 49 -2.45 -14.76 -2.11
N TYR A 50 -2.87 -14.50 -0.86
CA TYR A 50 -3.17 -15.57 0.07
C TYR A 50 -4.36 -16.43 -0.40
N LEU A 51 -5.45 -15.77 -0.84
CA LEU A 51 -6.63 -16.47 -1.34
C LEU A 51 -6.31 -17.35 -2.56
N ASN A 52 -5.46 -16.86 -3.47
CA ASN A 52 -5.03 -17.63 -4.64
C ASN A 52 -4.24 -18.89 -4.26
N LYS A 53 -3.38 -18.79 -3.23
CA LYS A 53 -2.55 -19.92 -2.78
C LYS A 53 -3.30 -20.90 -1.85
N ASN A 54 -4.16 -20.36 -0.98
CA ASN A 54 -4.80 -21.13 0.11
C ASN A 54 -6.33 -20.98 0.16
N PRO A 55 -7.07 -21.15 -0.96
CA PRO A 55 -8.53 -20.94 -1.01
C PRO A 55 -9.29 -21.85 -0.07
N GLN A 56 -8.73 -23.04 0.24
CA GLN A 56 -9.35 -24.03 1.14
C GLN A 56 -9.43 -23.56 2.60
N LYS A 57 -8.56 -22.63 3.01
CA LYS A 57 -8.54 -22.08 4.38
C LYS A 57 -9.39 -20.80 4.53
N VAL A 58 -9.99 -20.29 3.44
CA VAL A 58 -10.76 -19.05 3.43
C VAL A 58 -12.24 -19.32 3.29
N ALA A 59 -13.04 -18.84 4.23
CA ALA A 59 -14.50 -18.93 4.20
C ALA A 59 -15.11 -17.78 3.38
N ALA A 60 -14.55 -16.57 3.52
CA ALA A 60 -14.93 -15.38 2.76
C ALA A 60 -13.76 -14.40 2.71
N TYR A 61 -13.73 -13.58 1.65
CA TYR A 61 -12.81 -12.47 1.51
C TYR A 61 -13.57 -11.14 1.38
N ILE A 62 -13.10 -10.11 2.08
CA ILE A 62 -13.67 -8.76 2.05
C ILE A 62 -12.57 -7.79 1.67
N GLY A 63 -12.68 -7.15 0.51
CA GLY A 63 -11.74 -6.12 0.05
C GLY A 63 -12.30 -4.71 0.27
N ILE A 64 -11.56 -3.85 0.97
CA ILE A 64 -11.88 -2.44 1.17
C ILE A 64 -10.85 -1.61 0.42
N GLY A 65 -11.31 -0.82 -0.58
CA GLY A 65 -10.40 -0.12 -1.47
C GLY A 65 -9.51 -1.09 -2.23
N GLN A 66 -10.15 -2.10 -2.85
CA GLN A 66 -9.48 -3.19 -3.55
C GLN A 66 -8.50 -2.67 -4.61
N VAL A 67 -7.25 -3.06 -4.50
CA VAL A 67 -6.25 -2.85 -5.55
C VAL A 67 -6.42 -3.92 -6.62
N THR A 68 -6.59 -3.50 -7.88
CA THR A 68 -6.65 -4.39 -9.04
C THR A 68 -5.44 -4.19 -9.96
N ASP A 69 -5.12 -2.94 -10.25
CA ASP A 69 -3.94 -2.50 -10.97
C ASP A 69 -3.43 -1.22 -10.31
N PHE A 70 -2.33 -1.33 -9.59
CA PHE A 70 -1.82 -0.22 -8.78
C PHE A 70 -1.32 0.92 -9.66
N LYS A 71 -0.60 0.61 -10.73
CA LYS A 71 -0.03 1.60 -11.66
C LYS A 71 -1.14 2.35 -12.39
N GLN A 72 -2.11 1.65 -12.95
CA GLN A 72 -3.23 2.28 -13.64
C GLN A 72 -4.12 3.07 -12.69
N GLY A 73 -4.35 2.58 -11.48
CA GLY A 73 -5.11 3.32 -10.46
C GLY A 73 -4.49 4.69 -10.14
N LYS A 74 -3.16 4.79 -10.05
CA LYS A 74 -2.46 6.07 -9.85
C LYS A 74 -2.57 7.01 -11.06
N ILE A 75 -2.48 6.46 -12.26
CA ILE A 75 -2.67 7.22 -13.51
C ILE A 75 -4.11 7.74 -13.60
N TYR A 76 -5.11 6.92 -13.32
CA TYR A 76 -6.52 7.34 -13.31
C TYR A 76 -6.80 8.45 -12.30
N ALA A 77 -6.24 8.34 -11.09
CA ALA A 77 -6.35 9.39 -10.08
C ALA A 77 -5.79 10.72 -10.60
N ALA A 78 -4.60 10.69 -11.21
CA ALA A 78 -3.99 11.90 -11.77
C ALA A 78 -4.78 12.46 -12.97
N LEU A 79 -5.30 11.62 -13.86
CA LEU A 79 -6.15 12.03 -14.99
C LEU A 79 -7.45 12.67 -14.51
N THR A 80 -8.07 12.14 -13.45
CA THR A 80 -9.27 12.72 -12.85
C THR A 80 -8.97 14.08 -12.22
N ALA A 81 -7.85 14.19 -11.50
CA ALA A 81 -7.42 15.45 -10.90
C ALA A 81 -7.15 16.53 -11.96
N ILE A 82 -6.62 16.18 -13.13
CA ILE A 82 -6.39 17.11 -14.25
C ILE A 82 -7.68 17.82 -14.68
N GLN A 83 -8.82 17.15 -14.66
CA GLN A 83 -10.11 17.69 -15.11
C GLN A 83 -10.62 18.82 -14.22
N ILE A 84 -10.21 18.86 -12.95
CA ILE A 84 -10.70 19.81 -11.93
C ILE A 84 -9.59 20.68 -11.35
N SER A 85 -8.35 20.52 -11.82
CA SER A 85 -7.19 21.25 -11.34
C SER A 85 -6.96 22.57 -12.09
N SER A 86 -6.14 23.44 -11.50
CA SER A 86 -5.67 24.65 -12.19
C SER A 86 -4.80 24.31 -13.40
N ASP A 87 -4.67 25.24 -14.36
CA ASP A 87 -3.84 25.03 -15.57
C ASP A 87 -2.38 24.68 -15.24
N LYS A 88 -1.84 25.27 -14.16
CA LYS A 88 -0.48 24.99 -13.70
C LYS A 88 -0.36 23.55 -13.20
N ASP A 89 -1.26 23.13 -12.32
CA ASP A 89 -1.25 21.81 -11.70
C ASP A 89 -1.58 20.73 -12.74
N SER A 90 -2.50 21.01 -13.66
CA SER A 90 -2.82 20.15 -14.81
C SER A 90 -1.59 19.86 -15.68
N ARG A 91 -0.78 20.88 -15.99
CA ARG A 91 0.46 20.68 -16.77
C ARG A 91 1.49 19.82 -16.02
N LEU A 92 1.66 20.05 -14.72
CA LEU A 92 2.56 19.24 -13.89
C LEU A 92 2.12 17.79 -13.85
N LEU A 93 0.83 17.54 -13.60
CA LEU A 93 0.27 16.17 -13.57
C LEU A 93 0.46 15.44 -14.90
N LYS A 94 0.27 16.13 -16.04
CA LYS A 94 0.51 15.54 -17.37
C LYS A 94 1.97 15.13 -17.56
N ASN A 95 2.92 15.96 -17.12
CA ASN A 95 4.34 15.64 -17.20
C ASN A 95 4.70 14.43 -16.34
N TYR A 96 4.19 14.37 -15.11
CA TYR A 96 4.41 13.22 -14.21
C TYR A 96 3.81 11.94 -14.76
N ILE A 97 2.60 11.98 -15.33
CA ILE A 97 1.97 10.81 -15.97
C ILE A 97 2.85 10.31 -17.12
N GLN A 98 3.35 11.20 -17.97
CA GLN A 98 4.21 10.82 -19.10
C GLN A 98 5.52 10.17 -18.65
N SER A 99 6.13 10.72 -17.58
CA SER A 99 7.33 10.14 -16.95
C SER A 99 7.02 8.74 -16.39
N PHE A 100 5.97 8.64 -15.60
CA PHE A 100 5.56 7.39 -14.95
C PHE A 100 5.11 6.31 -15.91
N GLN A 101 4.44 6.65 -17.01
CA GLN A 101 4.04 5.67 -18.04
C GLN A 101 5.23 5.07 -18.78
N ARG A 102 6.33 5.81 -18.94
CA ARG A 102 7.55 5.33 -19.60
C ARG A 102 8.40 4.42 -18.70
N THR A 103 8.18 4.46 -17.40
CA THR A 103 8.93 3.65 -16.44
C THR A 103 8.58 2.17 -16.60
N GLY A 104 9.59 1.33 -16.91
CA GLY A 104 9.43 -0.11 -17.14
C GLY A 104 9.80 -0.97 -15.93
N CYS A 105 10.62 -0.45 -15.02
CA CYS A 105 11.04 -1.15 -13.79
C CYS A 105 11.22 -0.18 -12.63
N ILE A 106 11.43 -0.72 -11.42
CA ILE A 106 11.57 0.08 -10.21
C ILE A 106 12.80 0.98 -10.22
N ASP A 107 13.89 0.53 -10.82
CA ASP A 107 15.15 1.30 -10.89
C ASP A 107 15.02 2.55 -11.76
N GLU A 108 14.06 2.57 -12.70
CA GLU A 108 13.74 3.73 -13.53
C GLU A 108 12.71 4.67 -12.87
N LEU A 109 12.11 4.25 -11.75
CA LEU A 109 11.05 5.00 -11.09
C LEU A 109 11.62 6.24 -10.37
N ASN A 110 11.20 7.42 -10.80
CA ASN A 110 11.48 8.64 -10.06
C ASN A 110 10.50 8.78 -8.88
N VAL A 111 10.92 8.35 -7.70
CA VAL A 111 10.11 8.33 -6.48
C VAL A 111 9.58 9.72 -6.12
N LYS A 112 10.41 10.77 -6.26
CA LYS A 112 10.00 12.16 -5.94
C LYS A 112 8.92 12.66 -6.90
N GLU A 113 9.04 12.35 -8.19
CA GLU A 113 7.99 12.68 -9.16
C GLU A 113 6.69 11.92 -8.88
N LEU A 114 6.79 10.65 -8.52
CA LEU A 114 5.65 9.84 -8.12
C LEU A 114 4.96 10.42 -6.88
N GLU A 115 5.70 10.72 -5.84
CA GLU A 115 5.18 11.36 -4.62
C GLU A 115 4.47 12.68 -4.91
N HIS A 116 5.10 13.55 -5.71
CA HIS A 116 4.48 14.81 -6.12
C HIS A 116 3.19 14.59 -6.93
N MET A 117 3.18 13.63 -7.83
CA MET A 117 1.97 13.26 -8.59
C MET A 117 0.85 12.81 -7.64
N LEU A 118 1.16 11.96 -6.66
CA LEU A 118 0.19 11.45 -5.70
C LEU A 118 -0.35 12.55 -4.78
N LEU A 119 0.53 13.39 -4.22
CA LEU A 119 0.15 14.52 -3.37
C LEU A 119 -0.71 15.54 -4.12
N LEU A 120 -0.31 15.87 -5.35
CA LEU A 120 -1.04 16.82 -6.18
C LEU A 120 -2.40 16.28 -6.59
N SER A 121 -2.49 14.99 -6.93
CA SER A 121 -3.76 14.33 -7.24
C SER A 121 -4.68 14.30 -6.03
N SER A 122 -4.18 13.94 -4.86
CA SER A 122 -4.97 13.85 -3.62
C SER A 122 -5.55 15.21 -3.19
N LYS A 123 -4.84 16.32 -3.50
CA LYS A 123 -5.36 17.69 -3.24
C LYS A 123 -6.73 17.91 -3.87
N TYR A 124 -6.97 17.34 -5.04
CA TYR A 124 -8.20 17.53 -5.82
C TYR A 124 -9.23 16.41 -5.60
N LEU A 125 -8.79 15.22 -5.18
CA LEU A 125 -9.63 14.02 -5.05
C LEU A 125 -10.08 13.71 -3.63
N LYS A 126 -9.98 14.67 -2.72
CA LYS A 126 -10.42 14.48 -1.33
C LYS A 126 -11.92 14.17 -1.27
N GLY A 127 -12.25 13.01 -0.72
CA GLY A 127 -13.62 12.62 -0.42
C GLY A 127 -14.23 13.47 0.71
N SER A 128 -15.54 13.66 0.70
CA SER A 128 -16.25 14.25 1.84
C SER A 128 -16.12 13.30 3.03
N GLY A 129 -15.52 13.74 4.13
CA GLY A 129 -15.31 12.95 5.34
C GLY A 129 -13.92 12.33 5.48
N GLU A 130 -13.02 12.54 4.51
CA GLU A 130 -11.65 12.12 4.64
C GLU A 130 -10.93 12.96 5.69
N LEU A 131 -10.36 12.30 6.69
CA LEU A 131 -9.60 12.97 7.75
C LEU A 131 -8.32 13.56 7.15
N SER A 132 -8.03 14.82 7.52
CA SER A 132 -6.75 15.41 7.14
C SER A 132 -5.59 14.59 7.71
N PRO A 133 -4.40 14.59 7.09
CA PRO A 133 -3.21 13.90 7.64
C PRO A 133 -2.92 14.29 9.09
N MET A 134 -3.16 15.56 9.46
CA MET A 134 -3.01 16.04 10.84
C MET A 134 -4.01 15.38 11.79
N ASN A 135 -5.27 15.22 11.37
CA ASN A 135 -6.28 14.56 12.20
C ASN A 135 -6.01 13.05 12.32
N GLN A 136 -5.51 12.41 11.27
CA GLN A 136 -5.08 11.01 11.31
C GLN A 136 -3.93 10.83 12.30
N MET A 137 -2.91 11.70 12.24
CA MET A 137 -1.80 11.70 13.18
C MET A 137 -2.27 11.97 14.62
N TYR A 138 -3.17 12.93 14.81
CA TYR A 138 -3.75 13.21 16.13
C TYR A 138 -4.46 11.98 16.70
N LEU A 139 -5.28 11.29 15.92
CA LEU A 139 -5.95 10.06 16.35
C LEU A 139 -4.95 8.95 16.68
N ALA A 140 -3.89 8.80 15.88
CA ALA A 140 -2.86 7.82 16.14
C ALA A 140 -2.16 8.09 17.47
N VAL A 141 -1.62 9.30 17.69
CA VAL A 141 -0.84 9.63 18.89
C VAL A 141 -1.68 9.73 20.18
N THR A 142 -3.00 9.89 20.04
CA THR A 142 -3.93 9.91 21.20
C THR A 142 -4.49 8.51 21.51
N SER A 143 -4.22 7.51 20.67
CA SER A 143 -4.61 6.13 20.97
C SER A 143 -3.84 5.61 22.18
N PRO A 144 -4.50 4.97 23.16
CA PRO A 144 -3.83 4.39 24.33
C PRO A 144 -2.86 3.25 23.97
N GLU A 145 -2.98 2.70 22.76
CA GLU A 145 -2.13 1.63 22.24
C GLU A 145 -0.89 2.15 21.52
N PHE A 146 -0.83 3.47 21.22
CA PHE A 146 0.28 4.07 20.50
C PHE A 146 1.41 4.49 21.43
N SER A 147 2.61 4.01 21.17
CA SER A 147 3.81 4.31 21.95
C SER A 147 4.78 5.26 21.22
N TRP A 148 5.73 5.85 21.97
CA TRP A 148 6.83 6.63 21.38
C TRP A 148 7.71 5.80 20.42
N ASN A 149 7.80 4.49 20.62
CA ASN A 149 8.53 3.61 19.73
C ASN A 149 7.78 3.45 18.40
N ASP A 150 6.44 3.41 18.44
CA ASP A 150 5.61 3.36 17.22
C ASP A 150 5.76 4.64 16.41
N LEU A 151 5.82 5.81 17.09
CA LEU A 151 6.08 7.08 16.39
C LEU A 151 7.46 7.09 15.72
N LYS A 152 8.51 6.66 16.41
CA LYS A 152 9.85 6.56 15.83
C LYS A 152 9.88 5.61 14.63
N TRP A 153 9.24 4.45 14.77
CA TRP A 153 9.12 3.48 13.70
C TRP A 153 8.34 4.06 12.51
N PHE A 154 7.20 4.71 12.76
CA PHE A 154 6.38 5.33 11.72
C PHE A 154 7.17 6.40 10.93
N LEU A 155 7.90 7.27 11.62
CA LEU A 155 8.72 8.29 10.98
C LEU A 155 9.85 7.69 10.14
N ALA A 156 10.52 6.65 10.65
CA ALA A 156 11.58 5.94 9.92
C ALA A 156 11.02 5.17 8.70
N ALA A 157 9.87 4.53 8.86
CA ALA A 157 9.20 3.77 7.79
C ALA A 157 8.52 4.67 6.72
N SER A 158 8.27 5.95 7.06
CA SER A 158 7.65 6.91 6.13
C SER A 158 8.66 7.61 5.22
N ASP A 159 9.96 7.37 5.40
CA ASP A 159 10.98 7.88 4.51
C ASP A 159 10.95 7.10 3.19
N SER A 160 10.71 7.82 2.08
CA SER A 160 10.60 7.21 0.75
C SER A 160 11.87 6.46 0.32
N GLU A 161 13.04 6.93 0.72
CA GLU A 161 14.31 6.24 0.44
C GLU A 161 14.42 4.93 1.23
N ASN A 162 14.02 4.93 2.51
CA ASN A 162 13.94 3.73 3.32
C ASN A 162 12.91 2.73 2.80
N ILE A 163 11.73 3.20 2.37
CA ILE A 163 10.71 2.35 1.76
C ILE A 163 11.26 1.65 0.52
N MET A 164 11.89 2.41 -0.39
CA MET A 164 12.44 1.86 -1.62
C MET A 164 13.58 0.87 -1.36
N ASN A 165 14.44 1.16 -0.39
CA ASN A 165 15.59 0.28 -0.07
C ASN A 165 15.18 -1.01 0.64
N CYS A 166 14.19 -0.95 1.54
CA CYS A 166 13.77 -2.09 2.36
C CYS A 166 12.63 -2.90 1.76
N GLN A 167 11.85 -2.30 0.86
CA GLN A 167 10.63 -2.89 0.27
C GLN A 167 10.69 -2.91 -1.26
N LYS A 168 11.89 -2.84 -1.85
CA LYS A 168 12.06 -2.75 -3.30
C LYS A 168 11.24 -3.80 -4.05
N GLU A 169 11.33 -5.06 -3.65
CA GLU A 169 10.60 -6.15 -4.27
C GLU A 169 9.07 -6.01 -4.14
N LEU A 170 8.59 -5.61 -2.96
CA LEU A 170 7.14 -5.39 -2.77
C LEU A 170 6.62 -4.23 -3.63
N VAL A 171 7.40 -3.15 -3.73
CA VAL A 171 7.05 -2.00 -4.58
C VAL A 171 7.08 -2.40 -6.05
N GLU A 172 8.10 -3.14 -6.48
CA GLU A 172 8.21 -3.65 -7.84
C GLU A 172 7.03 -4.56 -8.17
N TYR A 173 6.69 -5.49 -7.29
CA TYR A 173 5.53 -6.36 -7.43
C TYR A 173 4.22 -5.56 -7.58
N MET A 174 3.99 -4.56 -6.74
CA MET A 174 2.77 -3.73 -6.80
C MET A 174 2.63 -2.95 -8.10
N TYR A 175 3.72 -2.37 -8.60
CA TYR A 175 3.68 -1.50 -9.78
C TYR A 175 3.76 -2.26 -11.11
N PHE A 176 4.39 -3.41 -11.13
CA PHE A 176 4.74 -4.10 -12.37
C PHE A 176 4.32 -5.58 -12.40
N GLY A 177 4.10 -6.23 -11.28
CA GLY A 177 3.81 -7.66 -11.17
C GLY A 177 2.38 -8.01 -10.80
N PHE A 178 1.69 -7.13 -10.04
CA PHE A 178 0.34 -7.43 -9.55
C PHE A 178 -0.74 -7.04 -10.56
N ASN A 179 -1.51 -8.04 -10.99
CA ASN A 179 -2.75 -7.90 -11.76
C ASN A 179 -3.78 -8.86 -11.16
N ALA A 180 -4.78 -8.32 -10.46
CA ALA A 180 -5.87 -9.09 -9.84
C ALA A 180 -6.96 -9.44 -10.82
#